data_3725b94f1e4ac0c53edc607907430ae6
#
_entry.id   3725b94f1e4ac0c53edc607907430ae6
#
_cell.length_a   1.000
_cell.length_b   1.000
_cell.length_c   1.000
_cell.angle_alpha   90.00
_cell.angle_beta   90.00
_cell.angle_gamma   90.00
#
_symmetry.space_group_name_H-M   'P 1'
#
loop_
_entity.id
_entity.type
_entity.pdbx_description
1 polymer ?
#
loop_
_entity_poly.entity_id
_entity_poly.type
_entity_poly.pdbx_seq_one_letter_code
_entity_poly.pdbx_strand_id
1 'polypeptide(L)'
;ETTEIGHPEVQRVAPKVTVTTGDDKVVESLEDVVKKTVKDGMTISFHHHFRNGDFVFNQVMDIILKLGIKDLTLAPSSLTGVMNDKVIEAIKAGTITNITSSGMRGSLGDFVSHGGLKNPVIFRSHGNRARSIENGNIKIDVAFLGVPNSDALGNANGMNGDAVFGSLGYALMDAQYADKVVLLTDNIVDYPNTPASIKQTQVDYVVKVDKVGDPDKIGSGATRFTK
;
A
#
# COMPACT_ATOMS: atom_id res chain seq x y z
N GLU A 1 -15.14 2.35 -41.27
CA GLU A 1 -15.64 3.20 -40.17
C GLU A 1 -14.77 2.93 -38.96
N THR A 2 -13.86 3.85 -38.68
CA THR A 2 -13.09 3.83 -37.42
C THR A 2 -14.00 4.37 -36.34
N THR A 3 -14.50 3.55 -35.46
CA THR A 3 -15.16 3.98 -34.24
C THR A 3 -14.14 4.81 -33.46
N GLU A 4 -14.37 6.10 -33.32
CA GLU A 4 -13.63 6.93 -32.37
C GLU A 4 -13.86 6.33 -30.99
N ILE A 5 -12.82 5.65 -30.47
CA ILE A 5 -12.77 5.30 -29.07
C ILE A 5 -12.56 6.63 -28.34
N GLY A 6 -13.65 7.20 -27.82
CA GLY A 6 -13.58 8.40 -27.01
C GLY A 6 -12.54 8.20 -25.91
N HIS A 7 -11.52 9.04 -25.90
CA HIS A 7 -10.59 9.06 -24.78
C HIS A 7 -11.39 9.46 -23.54
N PRO A 8 -11.39 8.65 -22.47
CA PRO A 8 -12.01 9.07 -21.23
C PRO A 8 -11.41 10.42 -20.83
N GLU A 9 -12.24 11.37 -20.44
CA GLU A 9 -11.76 12.65 -19.92
C GLU A 9 -10.81 12.37 -18.77
N VAL A 10 -9.54 12.73 -18.97
CA VAL A 10 -8.51 12.58 -17.96
C VAL A 10 -8.73 13.67 -16.92
N GLN A 11 -9.41 13.32 -15.84
CA GLN A 11 -9.47 14.20 -14.66
C GLN A 11 -8.12 14.11 -13.95
N ARG A 12 -7.31 15.15 -14.06
CA ARG A 12 -6.09 15.25 -13.26
C ARG A 12 -6.48 15.42 -11.79
N VAL A 13 -6.10 14.43 -10.99
CA VAL A 13 -6.22 14.52 -9.55
C VAL A 13 -5.09 15.39 -9.01
N ALA A 14 -5.41 16.40 -8.21
CA ALA A 14 -4.40 17.22 -7.57
C ALA A 14 -3.65 16.40 -6.52
N PRO A 15 -2.32 16.57 -6.40
CA PRO A 15 -1.57 16.01 -5.28
C PRO A 15 -2.16 16.47 -3.96
N LYS A 16 -2.30 15.54 -3.03
CA LYS A 16 -2.77 15.87 -1.69
C LYS A 16 -1.68 16.58 -0.89
N VAL A 17 -2.07 17.63 -0.20
CA VAL A 17 -1.25 18.27 0.84
C VAL A 17 -2.04 18.24 2.14
N THR A 18 -1.56 17.53 3.13
CA THR A 18 -2.14 17.51 4.48
C THR A 18 -1.60 18.71 5.25
N VAL A 19 -2.47 19.63 5.64
CA VAL A 19 -2.11 20.94 6.20
C VAL A 19 -1.88 20.92 7.72
N THR A 20 -1.92 19.78 8.37
CA THR A 20 -1.56 19.68 9.80
C THR A 20 -0.04 19.74 9.96
N THR A 21 0.48 20.95 10.01
CA THR A 21 1.89 21.19 10.27
C THR A 21 2.13 21.24 11.77
N GLY A 22 3.01 20.37 12.27
CA GLY A 22 3.49 20.41 13.64
C GLY A 22 2.76 19.51 14.64
N ASP A 23 1.67 18.85 14.24
CA ASP A 23 0.97 17.92 15.12
C ASP A 23 1.57 16.50 15.03
N ASP A 24 1.69 15.86 16.18
CA ASP A 24 2.01 14.45 16.29
C ASP A 24 0.91 13.62 15.60
N LYS A 25 1.29 12.77 14.64
CA LYS A 25 0.39 11.92 13.87
C LYS A 25 0.39 10.46 14.34
N VAL A 26 1.14 10.19 15.40
CA VAL A 26 1.19 8.85 15.98
C VAL A 26 -0.14 8.52 16.62
N VAL A 27 -0.69 7.37 16.26
CA VAL A 27 -1.94 6.85 16.80
C VAL A 27 -1.68 5.62 17.66
N GLU A 28 -2.56 5.39 18.64
CA GLU A 28 -2.37 4.35 19.65
C GLU A 28 -2.37 2.93 19.06
N SER A 29 -3.22 2.66 18.06
CA SER A 29 -3.31 1.32 17.49
C SER A 29 -3.65 1.31 16.00
N LEU A 30 -3.22 0.24 15.33
CA LEU A 30 -3.58 -0.03 13.95
C LEU A 30 -5.10 -0.28 13.81
N GLU A 31 -5.73 -0.91 14.80
CA GLU A 31 -7.19 -1.16 14.79
C GLU A 31 -7.98 0.15 14.78
N ASP A 32 -7.57 1.14 15.56
CA ASP A 32 -8.26 2.44 15.62
C ASP A 32 -8.14 3.20 14.30
N VAL A 33 -6.98 3.17 13.68
CA VAL A 33 -6.79 3.79 12.38
C VAL A 33 -7.63 3.09 11.30
N VAL A 34 -7.65 1.77 11.27
CA VAL A 34 -8.46 1.02 10.29
C VAL A 34 -9.95 1.33 10.49
N LYS A 35 -10.46 1.31 11.74
CA LYS A 35 -11.87 1.69 12.06
C LYS A 35 -12.21 3.10 11.58
N LYS A 36 -11.27 4.02 11.72
CA LYS A 36 -11.46 5.43 11.38
C LYS A 36 -11.42 5.67 9.86
N THR A 37 -10.59 4.94 9.13
CA THR A 37 -10.26 5.27 7.73
C THR A 37 -10.89 4.34 6.72
N VAL A 38 -11.08 3.05 7.00
CA VAL A 38 -11.56 2.06 6.03
C VAL A 38 -13.06 1.83 6.19
N LYS A 39 -13.79 1.88 5.08
CA LYS A 39 -15.23 1.60 4.99
C LYS A 39 -15.51 0.66 3.83
N ASP A 40 -16.69 0.04 3.84
CA ASP A 40 -17.15 -0.80 2.75
C ASP A 40 -17.08 -0.07 1.40
N GLY A 41 -16.72 -0.78 0.34
CA GLY A 41 -16.64 -0.25 -1.02
C GLY A 41 -15.38 0.55 -1.36
N MET A 42 -14.49 0.80 -0.40
CA MET A 42 -13.27 1.59 -0.61
C MET A 42 -12.19 0.84 -1.37
N THR A 43 -11.29 1.60 -1.98
CA THR A 43 -10.05 1.11 -2.57
C THR A 43 -8.90 1.28 -1.59
N ILE A 44 -8.26 0.17 -1.23
CA ILE A 44 -7.09 0.14 -0.35
C ILE A 44 -5.84 -0.24 -1.11
N SER A 45 -4.71 0.31 -0.71
CA SER A 45 -3.43 0.12 -1.38
C SER A 45 -2.34 -0.34 -0.43
N PHE A 46 -1.45 -1.18 -0.96
CA PHE A 46 -0.27 -1.70 -0.29
C PHE A 46 0.92 -1.73 -1.24
N HIS A 47 2.12 -1.89 -0.68
CA HIS A 47 3.35 -2.00 -1.44
C HIS A 47 4.13 -3.25 -1.09
N HIS A 48 4.92 -3.74 -2.05
CA HIS A 48 5.69 -4.97 -1.91
C HIS A 48 7.19 -4.72 -1.65
N HIS A 49 7.53 -3.61 -0.98
CA HIS A 49 8.94 -3.27 -0.69
C HIS A 49 9.64 -4.29 0.18
N PHE A 50 8.93 -4.80 1.18
CA PHE A 50 9.46 -5.82 2.09
C PHE A 50 9.53 -7.22 1.47
N ARG A 51 9.12 -7.37 0.21
CA ARG A 51 9.18 -8.63 -0.54
C ARG A 51 8.47 -9.76 0.22
N ASN A 52 9.15 -10.91 0.36
CA ASN A 52 8.65 -12.04 1.15
C ASN A 52 8.79 -11.85 2.67
N GLY A 53 9.39 -10.75 3.09
CA GLY A 53 9.47 -10.34 4.48
C GLY A 53 8.35 -9.40 4.93
N ASP A 54 7.33 -9.16 4.11
CA ASP A 54 6.25 -8.23 4.45
C ASP A 54 5.39 -8.75 5.60
N PHE A 55 5.19 -7.91 6.62
CA PHE A 55 4.26 -8.12 7.71
C PHE A 55 3.10 -7.12 7.71
N VAL A 56 3.21 -6.04 6.93
CA VAL A 56 2.23 -4.94 6.92
C VAL A 56 0.89 -5.40 6.38
N PHE A 57 0.90 -6.08 5.23
CA PHE A 57 -0.32 -6.51 4.56
C PHE A 57 -1.18 -7.39 5.46
N ASN A 58 -0.59 -8.45 6.02
CA ASN A 58 -1.35 -9.40 6.83
C ASN A 58 -1.88 -8.76 8.12
N GLN A 59 -1.11 -7.91 8.81
CA GLN A 59 -1.56 -7.20 10.01
C GLN A 59 -2.78 -6.31 9.73
N VAL A 60 -2.77 -5.56 8.65
CA VAL A 60 -3.90 -4.70 8.28
C VAL A 60 -5.11 -5.53 7.87
N MET A 61 -4.91 -6.56 7.05
CA MET A 61 -6.01 -7.41 6.57
C MET A 61 -6.65 -8.23 7.68
N ASP A 62 -5.91 -8.68 8.70
CA ASP A 62 -6.46 -9.35 9.87
C ASP A 62 -7.47 -8.45 10.60
N ILE A 63 -7.15 -7.18 10.75
CA ILE A 63 -8.04 -6.21 11.37
C ILE A 63 -9.26 -5.93 10.49
N ILE A 64 -9.07 -5.74 9.18
CA ILE A 64 -10.17 -5.51 8.24
C ILE A 64 -11.15 -6.69 8.25
N LEU A 65 -10.64 -7.93 8.25
CA LEU A 65 -11.45 -9.14 8.35
C LEU A 65 -12.19 -9.23 9.69
N LYS A 66 -11.50 -8.96 10.80
CA LYS A 66 -12.09 -8.93 12.16
C LYS A 66 -13.22 -7.91 12.28
N LEU A 67 -13.08 -6.75 11.63
CA LEU A 67 -14.08 -5.69 11.63
C LEU A 67 -15.26 -5.98 10.68
N GLY A 68 -15.17 -7.02 9.86
CA GLY A 68 -16.20 -7.42 8.93
C GLY A 68 -16.42 -6.47 7.76
N ILE A 69 -15.42 -5.65 7.42
CA ILE A 69 -15.47 -4.70 6.29
C ILE A 69 -15.57 -5.47 4.97
N LYS A 70 -16.40 -4.99 4.05
CA LYS A 70 -16.78 -5.67 2.82
C LYS A 70 -16.55 -4.84 1.57
N ASP A 71 -16.55 -5.54 0.43
CA ASP A 71 -16.59 -4.94 -0.92
C ASP A 71 -15.41 -4.03 -1.25
N LEU A 72 -14.23 -4.33 -0.72
CA LEU A 72 -13.04 -3.55 -0.98
C LEU A 72 -12.44 -3.88 -2.35
N THR A 73 -11.89 -2.86 -2.99
CA THR A 73 -10.94 -3.00 -4.10
C THR A 73 -9.52 -3.00 -3.56
N LEU A 74 -8.80 -4.08 -3.81
CA LEU A 74 -7.39 -4.19 -3.48
C LEU A 74 -6.53 -3.69 -4.66
N ALA A 75 -5.79 -2.60 -4.45
CA ALA A 75 -4.97 -1.94 -5.48
C ALA A 75 -3.47 -1.89 -5.11
N PRO A 76 -2.81 -3.02 -4.85
CA PRO A 76 -1.40 -3.03 -4.47
C PRO A 76 -0.49 -2.73 -5.66
N SER A 77 0.75 -2.35 -5.38
CA SER A 77 1.77 -2.26 -6.42
C SER A 77 2.09 -3.64 -7.03
N SER A 78 2.11 -4.69 -6.20
CA SER A 78 2.18 -6.11 -6.59
C SER A 78 1.81 -6.97 -5.39
N LEU A 79 1.49 -8.23 -5.62
CA LEU A 79 1.23 -9.23 -4.59
C LEU A 79 2.38 -10.24 -4.54
N THR A 80 2.91 -10.47 -3.34
CA THR A 80 3.96 -11.46 -3.07
C THR A 80 3.36 -12.73 -2.48
N GLY A 81 4.13 -13.83 -2.49
CA GLY A 81 3.66 -15.13 -2.01
C GLY A 81 3.13 -15.11 -0.57
N VAL A 82 3.71 -14.30 0.30
CA VAL A 82 3.32 -14.19 1.72
C VAL A 82 1.94 -13.56 1.94
N MET A 83 1.41 -12.89 0.91
CA MET A 83 0.08 -12.26 0.93
C MET A 83 -1.03 -13.18 0.41
N ASN A 84 -0.67 -14.22 -0.35
CA ASN A 84 -1.63 -15.03 -1.13
C ASN A 84 -2.76 -15.61 -0.29
N ASP A 85 -2.44 -16.29 0.79
CA ASP A 85 -3.44 -16.98 1.60
C ASP A 85 -4.40 -15.99 2.27
N LYS A 86 -3.88 -14.83 2.70
CA LYS A 86 -4.69 -13.77 3.27
C LYS A 86 -5.61 -13.11 2.25
N VAL A 87 -5.16 -12.92 1.02
CA VAL A 87 -6.02 -12.41 -0.08
C VAL A 87 -7.11 -13.42 -0.40
N ILE A 88 -6.80 -14.71 -0.49
CA ILE A 88 -7.80 -15.77 -0.73
C ILE A 88 -8.85 -15.80 0.40
N GLU A 89 -8.42 -15.71 1.66
CA GLU A 89 -9.31 -15.62 2.81
C GLU A 89 -10.26 -14.41 2.69
N ALA A 90 -9.71 -13.24 2.38
CA ALA A 90 -10.47 -12.01 2.22
C ALA A 90 -11.46 -12.05 1.04
N ILE A 91 -11.11 -12.70 -0.07
CA ILE A 91 -12.04 -12.94 -1.20
C ILE A 91 -13.18 -13.85 -0.76
N LYS A 92 -12.89 -14.96 -0.12
CA LYS A 92 -13.91 -15.91 0.37
C LYS A 92 -14.84 -15.27 1.40
N ALA A 93 -14.33 -14.36 2.20
CA ALA A 93 -15.12 -13.59 3.16
C ALA A 93 -15.96 -12.48 2.53
N GLY A 94 -15.79 -12.17 1.24
CA GLY A 94 -16.43 -11.02 0.58
C GLY A 94 -15.86 -9.66 1.02
N THR A 95 -14.71 -9.66 1.65
CA THR A 95 -13.98 -8.44 2.04
C THR A 95 -13.29 -7.82 0.83
N ILE A 96 -12.67 -8.65 -0.03
CA ILE A 96 -12.10 -8.21 -1.31
C ILE A 96 -12.97 -8.74 -2.43
N THR A 97 -13.49 -7.85 -3.28
CA THR A 97 -14.33 -8.17 -4.43
C THR A 97 -13.70 -7.76 -5.75
N ASN A 98 -12.73 -6.86 -5.73
CA ASN A 98 -12.02 -6.39 -6.91
C ASN A 98 -10.51 -6.32 -6.63
N ILE A 99 -9.71 -6.60 -7.65
CA ILE A 99 -8.25 -6.50 -7.58
C ILE A 99 -7.73 -5.79 -8.83
N THR A 100 -6.86 -4.79 -8.64
CA THR A 100 -6.00 -4.25 -9.68
C THR A 100 -4.54 -4.32 -9.21
N SER A 101 -3.69 -4.98 -9.97
CA SER A 101 -2.30 -5.28 -9.57
C SER A 101 -1.37 -5.33 -10.77
N SER A 102 -0.07 -5.29 -10.55
CA SER A 102 0.91 -5.54 -11.62
C SER A 102 1.24 -7.01 -11.80
N GLY A 103 0.88 -7.85 -10.85
CA GLY A 103 1.13 -9.29 -10.92
C GLY A 103 0.44 -10.07 -9.80
N MET A 104 0.22 -11.34 -10.09
CA MET A 104 -0.38 -12.31 -9.19
C MET A 104 0.23 -13.68 -9.52
N ARG A 105 0.65 -14.45 -8.53
CA ARG A 105 1.35 -15.72 -8.74
C ARG A 105 1.00 -16.74 -7.65
N GLY A 106 1.39 -18.00 -7.89
CA GLY A 106 1.21 -19.09 -6.93
C GLY A 106 -0.26 -19.36 -6.62
N SER A 107 -0.56 -19.75 -5.40
CA SER A 107 -1.89 -20.17 -4.94
C SER A 107 -2.99 -19.15 -5.25
N LEU A 108 -2.69 -17.86 -5.13
CA LEU A 108 -3.65 -16.80 -5.46
C LEU A 108 -3.93 -16.73 -6.97
N GLY A 109 -2.88 -16.83 -7.80
CA GLY A 109 -3.02 -16.86 -9.26
C GLY A 109 -3.87 -18.05 -9.70
N ASP A 110 -3.61 -19.22 -9.16
CA ASP A 110 -4.36 -20.43 -9.44
C ASP A 110 -5.83 -20.30 -8.98
N PHE A 111 -6.06 -19.84 -7.76
CA PHE A 111 -7.40 -19.63 -7.21
C PHE A 111 -8.24 -18.68 -8.07
N VAL A 112 -7.68 -17.55 -8.49
CA VAL A 112 -8.38 -16.57 -9.33
C VAL A 112 -8.61 -17.09 -10.73
N SER A 113 -7.65 -17.80 -11.33
CA SER A 113 -7.77 -18.39 -12.68
C SER A 113 -8.87 -19.45 -12.76
N HIS A 114 -9.20 -20.08 -11.65
CA HIS A 114 -10.31 -21.05 -11.54
C HIS A 114 -11.63 -20.40 -11.06
N GLY A 115 -11.77 -19.09 -11.20
CA GLY A 115 -13.01 -18.37 -10.89
C GLY A 115 -13.20 -18.03 -9.42
N GLY A 116 -12.14 -18.04 -8.63
CA GLY A 116 -12.22 -17.70 -7.19
C GLY A 116 -12.58 -16.24 -6.90
N LEU A 117 -12.37 -15.33 -7.86
CA LEU A 117 -12.81 -13.94 -7.77
C LEU A 117 -13.93 -13.69 -8.78
N LYS A 118 -15.02 -13.07 -8.32
CA LYS A 118 -16.22 -12.82 -9.15
C LYS A 118 -15.94 -11.86 -10.29
N ASN A 119 -15.21 -10.79 -10.01
CA ASN A 119 -14.90 -9.77 -11.00
C ASN A 119 -13.51 -10.01 -11.61
N PRO A 120 -13.31 -9.69 -12.90
CA PRO A 120 -12.01 -9.83 -13.54
C PRO A 120 -10.93 -8.98 -12.83
N VAL A 121 -9.74 -9.56 -12.70
CA VAL A 121 -8.58 -8.79 -12.23
C VAL A 121 -8.10 -7.84 -13.33
N ILE A 122 -7.84 -6.60 -12.96
CA ILE A 122 -7.27 -5.61 -13.88
C ILE A 122 -5.75 -5.59 -13.68
N PHE A 123 -5.00 -6.12 -14.65
CA PHE A 123 -3.55 -6.06 -14.65
C PHE A 123 -3.05 -4.77 -15.29
N ARG A 124 -2.10 -4.12 -14.61
CA ARG A 124 -1.43 -2.91 -15.07
C ARG A 124 0.08 -3.07 -14.88
N SER A 125 0.86 -2.60 -15.84
CA SER A 125 2.30 -2.47 -15.60
C SER A 125 2.56 -1.49 -14.44
N HIS A 126 3.72 -1.56 -13.83
CA HIS A 126 4.11 -0.64 -12.75
C HIS A 126 3.98 0.83 -13.18
N GLY A 127 4.49 1.19 -14.36
CA GLY A 127 4.37 2.55 -14.88
C GLY A 127 2.94 2.96 -15.17
N ASN A 128 2.11 2.05 -15.72
CA ASN A 128 0.71 2.33 -15.97
C ASN A 128 -0.10 2.46 -14.66
N ARG A 129 0.27 1.74 -13.60
CA ARG A 129 -0.36 1.93 -12.29
C ARG A 129 -0.13 3.35 -11.77
N ALA A 130 1.12 3.81 -11.79
CA ALA A 130 1.47 5.17 -11.38
C ALA A 130 0.68 6.23 -12.18
N ARG A 131 0.68 6.11 -13.51
CA ARG A 131 -0.11 6.97 -14.38
C ARG A 131 -1.61 6.91 -14.09
N SER A 132 -2.14 5.71 -13.81
CA SER A 132 -3.57 5.52 -13.53
C SER A 132 -4.00 6.16 -12.20
N ILE A 133 -3.11 6.25 -11.23
CA ILE A 133 -3.34 6.98 -9.97
C ILE A 133 -3.32 8.49 -10.25
N GLU A 134 -2.31 8.98 -10.96
CA GLU A 134 -2.14 10.39 -11.28
C GLU A 134 -3.32 10.95 -12.10
N ASN A 135 -3.87 10.17 -13.02
CA ASN A 135 -4.97 10.59 -13.86
C ASN A 135 -6.37 10.23 -13.33
N GLY A 136 -6.44 9.68 -12.12
CA GLY A 136 -7.71 9.36 -11.46
C GLY A 136 -8.38 8.05 -11.89
N ASN A 137 -7.78 7.26 -12.82
CA ASN A 137 -8.33 5.96 -13.20
C ASN A 137 -8.26 4.91 -12.08
N ILE A 138 -7.34 5.10 -11.13
CA ILE A 138 -7.30 4.41 -9.85
C ILE A 138 -7.39 5.47 -8.77
N LYS A 139 -8.50 5.54 -8.06
CA LYS A 139 -8.64 6.35 -6.87
C LYS A 139 -8.32 5.46 -5.66
N ILE A 140 -7.34 5.85 -4.86
CA ILE A 140 -6.98 5.16 -3.62
C ILE A 140 -7.60 5.93 -2.47
N ASP A 141 -8.50 5.28 -1.72
CA ASP A 141 -9.11 5.88 -0.54
C ASP A 141 -8.15 5.83 0.66
N VAL A 142 -7.50 4.68 0.87
CA VAL A 142 -6.52 4.51 1.95
C VAL A 142 -5.28 3.77 1.45
N ALA A 143 -4.11 4.38 1.61
CA ALA A 143 -2.82 3.75 1.37
C ALA A 143 -2.15 3.36 2.70
N PHE A 144 -1.85 2.09 2.87
CA PHE A 144 -1.06 1.56 3.98
C PHE A 144 0.37 1.35 3.51
N LEU A 145 1.28 2.17 4.03
CA LEU A 145 2.67 2.20 3.60
C LEU A 145 3.59 1.78 4.75
N GLY A 146 4.17 0.60 4.64
CA GLY A 146 5.20 0.15 5.57
C GLY A 146 6.53 0.86 5.30
N VAL A 147 7.16 1.36 6.34
CA VAL A 147 8.47 2.02 6.28
C VAL A 147 9.36 1.58 7.43
N PRO A 148 10.69 1.42 7.23
CA PRO A 148 11.60 0.99 8.27
C PRO A 148 11.87 2.08 9.33
N ASN A 149 11.45 3.30 9.08
CA ASN A 149 11.53 4.41 10.02
C ASN A 149 10.57 5.53 9.64
N SER A 150 10.08 6.27 10.63
CA SER A 150 9.33 7.52 10.46
C SER A 150 9.52 8.39 11.70
N ASP A 151 9.51 9.72 11.55
CA ASP A 151 9.28 10.57 12.70
C ASP A 151 7.79 10.68 13.05
N ALA A 152 7.46 11.28 14.17
CA ALA A 152 6.09 11.42 14.65
C ALA A 152 5.18 12.27 13.73
N LEU A 153 5.78 13.09 12.86
CA LEU A 153 5.05 13.92 11.91
C LEU A 153 4.83 13.23 10.57
N GLY A 154 5.49 12.10 10.31
CA GLY A 154 5.32 11.30 9.10
C GLY A 154 6.39 11.50 8.03
N ASN A 155 7.55 12.08 8.36
CA ASN A 155 8.69 12.06 7.45
C ASN A 155 9.32 10.66 7.49
N ALA A 156 9.42 10.00 6.34
CA ALA A 156 9.86 8.62 6.26
C ALA A 156 10.78 8.36 5.06
N ASN A 157 11.62 7.35 5.18
CA ASN A 157 12.46 6.84 4.11
C ASN A 157 12.66 5.32 4.26
N GLY A 158 13.34 4.69 3.29
CA GLY A 158 13.63 3.26 3.30
C GLY A 158 15.06 2.91 3.71
N MET A 159 15.82 3.83 4.30
CA MET A 159 17.27 3.70 4.42
C MET A 159 17.77 3.30 5.81
N ASN A 160 17.03 3.60 6.86
CA ASN A 160 17.44 3.37 8.24
C ASN A 160 16.41 2.50 8.99
N GLY A 161 16.86 1.71 9.94
CA GLY A 161 16.04 0.76 10.70
C GLY A 161 16.43 -0.68 10.41
N ASP A 162 15.70 -1.65 10.97
CA ASP A 162 16.01 -3.07 10.78
C ASP A 162 15.54 -3.58 9.41
N ALA A 163 14.35 -3.22 9.01
CA ALA A 163 13.71 -3.69 7.78
C ALA A 163 13.98 -2.78 6.57
N VAL A 164 15.24 -2.47 6.29
CA VAL A 164 15.67 -1.54 5.23
C VAL A 164 15.38 -2.12 3.85
N PHE A 165 14.79 -1.35 2.95
CA PHE A 165 14.51 -1.76 1.57
C PHE A 165 15.02 -0.76 0.50
N GLY A 166 15.52 0.40 0.90
CA GLY A 166 16.05 1.43 0.01
C GLY A 166 14.99 2.36 -0.57
N SER A 167 14.89 2.42 -1.89
CA SER A 167 13.94 3.32 -2.57
C SER A 167 12.48 2.94 -2.33
N LEU A 168 11.64 3.94 -2.05
CA LEU A 168 10.19 3.78 -1.92
C LEU A 168 9.45 3.59 -3.26
N GLY A 169 10.09 3.93 -4.38
CA GLY A 169 9.57 3.67 -5.71
C GLY A 169 8.09 4.05 -5.88
N TYR A 170 7.26 3.05 -6.14
CA TYR A 170 5.84 3.24 -6.44
C TYR A 170 4.99 3.73 -5.25
N ALA A 171 5.44 3.56 -4.00
CA ALA A 171 4.77 4.07 -2.82
C ALA A 171 4.66 5.60 -2.82
N LEU A 172 5.55 6.28 -3.53
CA LEU A 172 5.53 7.75 -3.65
C LEU A 172 4.26 8.24 -4.32
N MET A 173 3.73 7.50 -5.31
CA MET A 173 2.48 7.87 -5.97
C MET A 173 1.29 7.73 -5.03
N ASP A 174 1.24 6.67 -4.25
CA ASP A 174 0.18 6.44 -3.27
C ASP A 174 0.24 7.50 -2.16
N ALA A 175 1.43 7.82 -1.65
CA ALA A 175 1.62 8.90 -0.67
C ALA A 175 1.16 10.27 -1.20
N GLN A 176 1.29 10.50 -2.50
CA GLN A 176 0.97 11.77 -3.12
C GLN A 176 -0.52 11.93 -3.45
N TYR A 177 -1.23 10.84 -3.76
CA TYR A 177 -2.57 10.90 -4.34
C TYR A 177 -3.65 10.16 -3.56
N ALA A 178 -3.34 9.31 -2.58
CA ALA A 178 -4.35 8.65 -1.77
C ALA A 178 -5.09 9.66 -0.88
N ASP A 179 -6.39 9.45 -0.66
CA ASP A 179 -7.19 10.32 0.20
C ASP A 179 -6.71 10.27 1.66
N LYS A 180 -6.28 9.08 2.13
CA LYS A 180 -5.64 8.88 3.42
C LYS A 180 -4.36 8.08 3.27
N VAL A 181 -3.31 8.52 3.95
CA VAL A 181 -2.01 7.84 4.00
C VAL A 181 -1.69 7.46 5.43
N VAL A 182 -1.55 6.16 5.66
CA VAL A 182 -1.20 5.56 6.94
C VAL A 182 0.20 4.95 6.83
N LEU A 183 1.15 5.49 7.57
CA LEU A 183 2.47 4.86 7.70
C LEU A 183 2.45 3.84 8.82
N LEU A 184 3.00 2.65 8.56
CA LEU A 184 3.30 1.64 9.58
C LEU A 184 4.82 1.55 9.72
N THR A 185 5.31 1.67 10.96
CA THR A 185 6.74 1.56 11.27
C THR A 185 6.94 0.87 12.61
N ASP A 186 8.04 0.15 12.77
CA ASP A 186 8.52 -0.37 14.04
C ASP A 186 9.55 0.55 14.70
N ASN A 187 9.97 1.61 14.00
CA ASN A 187 11.01 2.54 14.43
C ASN A 187 10.59 4.00 14.27
N ILE A 188 10.10 4.62 15.35
CA ILE A 188 9.84 6.06 15.39
C ILE A 188 11.14 6.75 15.83
N VAL A 189 11.60 7.67 14.99
CA VAL A 189 12.86 8.42 15.18
C VAL A 189 12.58 9.90 15.49
N ASP A 190 13.61 10.59 15.94
CA ASP A 190 13.53 12.01 16.24
C ASP A 190 13.26 12.85 14.98
N TYR A 191 12.47 13.91 15.17
CA TYR A 191 12.22 14.91 14.14
C TYR A 191 13.42 15.87 13.98
N PRO A 192 13.79 16.27 12.76
CA PRO A 192 13.26 15.83 11.46
C PRO A 192 13.95 14.58 10.93
N ASN A 193 13.18 13.60 10.48
CA ASN A 193 13.74 12.44 9.79
C ASN A 193 14.12 12.79 8.34
N THR A 194 15.40 12.92 8.10
CA THR A 194 15.95 13.35 6.79
C THR A 194 16.99 12.36 6.25
N PRO A 195 17.04 12.18 4.92
CA PRO A 195 16.16 12.72 3.89
C PRO A 195 14.76 12.08 3.93
N ALA A 196 13.72 12.88 3.74
CA ALA A 196 12.33 12.39 3.70
C ALA A 196 11.92 12.06 2.27
N SER A 197 11.74 10.78 1.96
CA SER A 197 11.16 10.32 0.69
C SER A 197 9.65 10.47 0.70
N ILE A 198 8.99 10.12 1.81
CA ILE A 198 7.62 10.50 2.12
C ILE A 198 7.69 11.67 3.10
N LYS A 199 6.93 12.70 2.83
CA LYS A 199 6.95 13.95 3.60
C LYS A 199 5.76 14.03 4.54
N GLN A 200 5.94 14.68 5.68
CA GLN A 200 4.86 14.92 6.64
C GLN A 200 3.59 15.51 6.01
N THR A 201 3.72 16.33 4.96
CA THR A 201 2.58 16.92 4.24
C THR A 201 1.76 15.91 3.44
N GLN A 202 2.21 14.67 3.29
CA GLN A 202 1.54 13.59 2.57
C GLN A 202 0.88 12.57 3.50
N VAL A 203 1.22 12.60 4.80
CA VAL A 203 0.86 11.57 5.78
C VAL A 203 -0.26 12.05 6.70
N ASP A 204 -1.28 11.21 6.90
CA ASP A 204 -2.37 11.47 7.84
C ASP A 204 -2.12 10.83 9.21
N TYR A 205 -1.59 9.60 9.23
CA TYR A 205 -1.39 8.82 10.46
C TYR A 205 -0.06 8.06 10.43
N VAL A 206 0.57 7.97 11.58
CA VAL A 206 1.74 7.09 11.82
C VAL A 206 1.34 6.07 12.88
N VAL A 207 1.52 4.79 12.57
CA VAL A 207 1.21 3.68 13.50
C VAL A 207 2.50 2.97 13.83
N LYS A 208 2.81 2.87 15.14
CA LYS A 208 3.89 2.02 15.61
C LYS A 208 3.37 0.59 15.72
N VAL A 209 4.06 -0.35 15.07
CA VAL A 209 3.81 -1.80 15.14
C VAL A 209 5.04 -2.51 15.68
N ASP A 210 4.90 -3.76 16.10
CA ASP A 210 6.05 -4.52 16.63
C ASP A 210 7.11 -4.76 15.56
N LYS A 211 6.69 -5.15 14.35
CA LYS A 211 7.56 -5.35 13.19
C LYS A 211 6.82 -5.04 11.89
N VAL A 212 7.50 -4.35 10.98
CA VAL A 212 6.99 -4.09 9.62
C VAL A 212 7.47 -5.14 8.62
N GLY A 213 8.59 -5.83 8.91
CA GLY A 213 9.13 -6.83 8.02
C GLY A 213 10.24 -7.67 8.63
N ASP A 214 10.58 -8.74 7.92
CA ASP A 214 11.70 -9.63 8.22
C ASP A 214 12.91 -9.22 7.37
N PRO A 215 13.96 -8.62 7.94
CA PRO A 215 15.11 -8.12 7.19
C PRO A 215 15.81 -9.21 6.35
N ASP A 216 15.79 -10.46 6.80
CA ASP A 216 16.45 -11.56 6.10
C ASP A 216 15.73 -11.95 4.80
N LYS A 217 14.46 -11.57 4.63
CA LYS A 217 13.63 -11.89 3.47
C LYS A 217 13.35 -10.70 2.55
N ILE A 218 13.87 -9.52 2.86
CA ILE A 218 13.72 -8.30 2.04
C ILE A 218 14.67 -8.30 0.84
N GLY A 219 15.76 -9.04 0.91
CA GLY A 219 16.80 -9.08 -0.10
C GLY A 219 16.27 -9.33 -1.51
N SER A 220 16.58 -8.42 -2.42
CA SER A 220 16.15 -8.49 -3.83
C SER A 220 17.06 -9.35 -4.72
N GLY A 221 18.09 -9.99 -4.16
CA GLY A 221 19.13 -10.67 -4.94
C GLY A 221 19.96 -9.73 -5.80
N ALA A 222 19.77 -8.43 -5.65
CA ALA A 222 20.51 -7.43 -6.39
C ALA A 222 21.80 -7.04 -5.69
N THR A 223 22.82 -6.90 -6.50
CA THR A 223 24.14 -6.33 -6.23
C THR A 223 25.02 -7.10 -5.26
N ARG A 224 25.59 -8.16 -5.77
CA ARG A 224 26.95 -8.51 -5.38
C ARG A 224 27.88 -7.49 -6.04
N PHE A 225 28.61 -6.73 -5.25
CA PHE A 225 29.75 -6.00 -5.78
C PHE A 225 30.67 -7.02 -6.44
N THR A 226 30.81 -6.96 -7.76
CA THR A 226 31.90 -7.65 -8.46
C THR A 226 33.18 -6.97 -8.00
N LYS A 227 34.08 -7.75 -7.39
CA LYS A 227 35.43 -7.32 -7.07
C LYS A 227 36.19 -7.04 -8.38
#